data_bab72030f2dd344cd74a32a99ca43d38
#
_entry.id   bab72030f2dd344cd74a32a99ca43d38
#
_cell.length_a   1.000
_cell.length_b   1.000
_cell.length_c   1.000
_cell.angle_alpha   90.00
_cell.angle_beta   90.00
_cell.angle_gamma   90.00
#
_symmetry.space_group_name_H-M   'P 1'
#
loop_
_entity.id
_entity.type
_entity.pdbx_description
1 polymer ?
#
loop_
_entity_poly.entity_id
_entity_poly.type
_entity_poly.pdbx_seq_one_letter_code
_entity_poly.pdbx_strand_id
1 'polypeptide(L)'
;SADIDGDDIRRKLCISANIAFDTVLDEETIPTFGIRTVTAADIAAFQAHGFVCKLLAAAERTDRGVCAYVEPTLVDCGEPEAAVPANYNLIGYVGEQVGRQSFFGQGAGRFPTASNVVQDCLTILAGERASYTDRVAPVALDLTAEAHPYYVRTGRPDAFLRSVAADTWGAGVVTGAVNTGEMLAWAKQQLSADPACFIAGIR
;
A
#
# COMPACT_ATOMS: atom_id res chain seq x y z
N SER A 1 -14.65 -2.60 6.60
CA SER A 1 -13.82 -2.70 7.82
C SER A 1 -12.45 -2.13 7.52
N ALA A 2 -11.73 -1.65 8.52
CA ALA A 2 -10.44 -0.99 8.38
C ALA A 2 -9.40 -1.79 7.58
N ASP A 3 -9.45 -3.12 7.64
CA ASP A 3 -8.53 -4.00 6.90
C ASP A 3 -8.81 -3.96 5.38
N ILE A 4 -10.09 -4.01 4.99
CA ILE A 4 -10.50 -4.06 3.57
C ILE A 4 -10.39 -2.69 2.91
N ASP A 5 -10.62 -1.63 3.66
CA ASP A 5 -10.57 -0.25 3.16
C ASP A 5 -9.14 0.33 3.17
N GLY A 6 -8.20 -0.34 3.85
CA GLY A 6 -6.79 0.04 3.89
C GLY A 6 -6.42 0.96 5.05
N ASP A 7 -7.34 1.25 5.97
CA ASP A 7 -7.06 2.16 7.10
C ASP A 7 -6.02 1.58 8.06
N ASP A 8 -6.06 0.27 8.33
CA ASP A 8 -5.11 -0.38 9.23
C ASP A 8 -3.68 -0.31 8.66
N ILE A 9 -3.51 -0.69 7.38
CA ILE A 9 -2.19 -0.66 6.75
C ILE A 9 -1.69 0.77 6.54
N ARG A 10 -2.58 1.76 6.31
CA ARG A 10 -2.23 3.19 6.25
C ARG A 10 -1.62 3.67 7.55
N ARG A 11 -2.21 3.33 8.70
CA ARG A 11 -1.70 3.66 10.04
C ARG A 11 -0.34 3.03 10.29
N LYS A 12 -0.20 1.76 9.94
CA LYS A 12 1.08 1.04 10.05
C LYS A 12 2.16 1.68 9.16
N LEU A 13 1.81 2.05 7.91
CA LEU A 13 2.71 2.77 7.01
C LEU A 13 3.14 4.10 7.60
N CYS A 14 2.21 4.91 8.10
CA CYS A 14 2.50 6.21 8.69
C CYS A 14 3.51 6.09 9.83
N ILE A 15 3.28 5.16 10.76
CA ILE A 15 4.22 4.91 11.88
C ILE A 15 5.59 4.46 11.36
N SER A 16 5.62 3.49 10.45
CA SER A 16 6.86 2.93 9.93
C SER A 16 7.67 3.95 9.14
N ALA A 17 7.03 4.76 8.30
CA ALA A 17 7.67 5.81 7.52
C ALA A 17 8.20 6.93 8.42
N ASN A 18 7.46 7.33 9.46
CA ASN A 18 7.91 8.33 10.42
C ASN A 18 9.19 7.89 11.15
N ILE A 19 9.26 6.62 11.53
CA ILE A 19 10.46 6.06 12.18
C ILE A 19 11.62 5.94 11.17
N ALA A 20 11.36 5.39 9.98
CA ALA A 20 12.40 5.11 8.99
C ALA A 20 13.01 6.39 8.40
N PHE A 21 12.22 7.45 8.26
CA PHE A 21 12.63 8.70 7.62
C PHE A 21 12.88 9.83 8.60
N ASP A 22 12.73 9.61 9.90
CA ASP A 22 12.86 10.62 10.96
C ASP A 22 12.02 11.87 10.65
N THR A 23 10.70 11.67 10.47
CA THR A 23 9.77 12.70 10.00
C THR A 23 8.38 12.57 10.65
N VAL A 24 7.50 13.53 10.38
CA VAL A 24 6.06 13.47 10.74
C VAL A 24 5.22 13.61 9.49
N LEU A 25 4.66 12.48 9.05
CA LEU A 25 3.58 12.42 8.05
C LEU A 25 2.23 12.56 8.76
N ASP A 26 1.32 13.30 8.16
CA ASP A 26 -0.08 13.29 8.56
C ASP A 26 -0.76 12.08 7.91
N GLU A 27 -1.24 11.14 8.73
CA GLU A 27 -1.94 9.93 8.30
C GLU A 27 -3.09 10.22 7.33
N GLU A 28 -3.87 11.28 7.59
CA GLU A 28 -5.05 11.63 6.81
C GLU A 28 -4.70 12.12 5.38
N THR A 29 -3.46 12.51 5.15
CA THR A 29 -3.00 12.94 3.82
C THR A 29 -2.58 11.76 2.92
N ILE A 30 -2.32 10.57 3.49
CA ILE A 30 -1.87 9.39 2.75
C ILE A 30 -3.04 8.83 1.91
N PRO A 31 -2.98 8.91 0.57
CA PRO A 31 -4.05 8.40 -0.27
C PRO A 31 -4.16 6.88 -0.12
N THR A 32 -5.39 6.43 -0.02
CA THR A 32 -5.70 5.02 0.26
C THR A 32 -6.83 4.56 -0.63
N PHE A 33 -6.60 3.43 -1.32
CA PHE A 33 -7.62 2.69 -2.06
C PHE A 33 -7.61 1.24 -1.58
N GLY A 34 -8.78 0.73 -1.14
CA GLY A 34 -8.90 -0.60 -0.56
C GLY A 34 -9.24 -1.70 -1.58
N ILE A 35 -9.46 -2.91 -1.07
CA ILE A 35 -9.77 -4.11 -1.86
C ILE A 35 -11.28 -4.47 -1.84
N ARG A 36 -12.14 -3.58 -1.40
CA ARG A 36 -13.58 -3.86 -1.21
C ARG A 36 -14.28 -4.31 -2.49
N THR A 37 -13.88 -3.77 -3.63
CA THR A 37 -14.55 -3.97 -4.91
C THR A 37 -13.91 -5.01 -5.81
N VAL A 38 -12.83 -5.69 -5.37
CA VAL A 38 -12.22 -6.79 -6.12
C VAL A 38 -13.23 -7.94 -6.31
N THR A 39 -13.22 -8.56 -7.48
CA THR A 39 -14.10 -9.67 -7.82
C THR A 39 -13.33 -10.96 -8.11
N ALA A 40 -14.01 -12.10 -8.09
CA ALA A 40 -13.42 -13.38 -8.48
C ALA A 40 -12.93 -13.38 -9.94
N ALA A 41 -13.60 -12.62 -10.83
CA ALA A 41 -13.20 -12.47 -12.22
C ALA A 41 -11.89 -11.68 -12.35
N ASP A 42 -11.69 -10.63 -11.54
CA ASP A 42 -10.43 -9.89 -11.47
C ASP A 42 -9.30 -10.82 -11.03
N ILE A 43 -9.50 -11.57 -9.94
CA ILE A 43 -8.51 -12.52 -9.42
C ILE A 43 -8.12 -13.57 -10.49
N ALA A 44 -9.10 -14.12 -11.21
CA ALA A 44 -8.83 -15.07 -12.28
C ALA A 44 -8.01 -14.44 -13.44
N ALA A 45 -8.30 -13.19 -13.80
CA ALA A 45 -7.53 -12.45 -14.78
C ALA A 45 -6.08 -12.22 -14.31
N PHE A 46 -5.85 -11.86 -13.05
CA PHE A 46 -4.52 -11.67 -12.49
C PHE A 46 -3.71 -12.96 -12.50
N GLN A 47 -4.30 -14.06 -12.05
CA GLN A 47 -3.66 -15.39 -12.04
C GLN A 47 -3.28 -15.85 -13.45
N ALA A 48 -4.13 -15.58 -14.46
CA ALA A 48 -3.83 -15.90 -15.85
C ALA A 48 -2.60 -15.17 -16.40
N HIS A 49 -2.23 -14.03 -15.81
CA HIS A 49 -1.06 -13.24 -16.16
C HIS A 49 0.12 -13.40 -15.18
N GLY A 50 0.04 -14.32 -14.22
CA GLY A 50 1.13 -14.62 -13.28
C GLY A 50 1.19 -13.70 -12.06
N PHE A 51 0.10 -13.00 -11.73
CA PHE A 51 0.05 -12.06 -10.61
C PHE A 51 -0.87 -12.51 -9.47
N VAL A 52 -0.54 -12.04 -8.27
CA VAL A 52 -1.38 -12.12 -7.07
C VAL A 52 -1.72 -10.71 -6.61
N CYS A 53 -2.99 -10.43 -6.34
CA CYS A 53 -3.41 -9.15 -5.79
C CYS A 53 -3.21 -9.11 -4.28
N LYS A 54 -2.46 -8.11 -3.80
CA LYS A 54 -2.24 -7.82 -2.37
C LYS A 54 -2.59 -6.38 -2.09
N LEU A 55 -3.07 -6.07 -0.88
CA LEU A 55 -3.16 -4.69 -0.43
C LEU A 55 -1.79 -4.30 0.14
N LEU A 56 -1.11 -3.41 -0.54
CA LEU A 56 0.22 -2.95 -0.14
C LEU A 56 0.22 -1.47 0.23
N ALA A 57 1.15 -1.13 1.10
CA ALA A 57 1.49 0.22 1.46
C ALA A 57 2.96 0.47 1.10
N ALA A 58 3.25 1.58 0.47
CA ALA A 58 4.60 1.96 0.09
C ALA A 58 4.93 3.37 0.59
N ALA A 59 6.17 3.56 1.04
CA ALA A 59 6.71 4.88 1.32
C ALA A 59 8.15 4.98 0.84
N GLU A 60 8.50 6.12 0.26
CA GLU A 60 9.83 6.41 -0.24
C GLU A 60 10.20 7.87 0.07
N ARG A 61 11.45 8.10 0.49
CA ARG A 61 11.98 9.46 0.64
C ARG A 61 12.30 10.04 -0.72
N THR A 62 11.85 11.25 -0.99
CA THR A 62 12.11 12.00 -2.21
C THR A 62 12.85 13.29 -1.90
N ASP A 63 13.36 13.97 -2.92
CA ASP A 63 13.98 15.29 -2.76
C ASP A 63 13.00 16.38 -2.27
N ARG A 64 11.69 16.14 -2.41
CA ARG A 64 10.64 17.09 -2.05
C ARG A 64 9.83 16.70 -0.82
N GLY A 65 10.11 15.53 -0.24
CA GLY A 65 9.37 15.04 0.91
C GLY A 65 9.33 13.52 1.01
N VAL A 66 8.14 12.98 1.18
CA VAL A 66 7.91 11.52 1.21
C VAL A 66 6.77 11.17 0.26
N CYS A 67 7.01 10.25 -0.66
CA CYS A 67 5.93 9.57 -1.39
C CYS A 67 5.38 8.47 -0.48
N ALA A 68 4.08 8.48 -0.17
CA ALA A 68 3.44 7.45 0.64
C ALA A 68 2.00 7.22 0.17
N TYR A 69 1.60 5.95 0.03
CA TYR A 69 0.26 5.57 -0.42
C TYR A 69 -0.09 4.13 -0.08
N VAL A 70 -1.36 3.79 -0.19
CA VAL A 70 -1.91 2.45 0.01
C VAL A 70 -2.81 2.10 -1.17
N GLU A 71 -2.54 0.97 -1.81
CA GLU A 71 -3.35 0.50 -2.94
C GLU A 71 -3.33 -1.03 -3.09
N PRO A 72 -4.35 -1.63 -3.73
CA PRO A 72 -4.23 -2.97 -4.26
C PRO A 72 -3.09 -3.02 -5.26
N THR A 73 -2.23 -4.02 -5.15
CA THR A 73 -1.06 -4.18 -6.01
C THR A 73 -1.03 -5.58 -6.58
N LEU A 74 -0.82 -5.70 -7.87
CA LEU A 74 -0.55 -6.94 -8.57
C LEU A 74 0.95 -7.23 -8.46
N VAL A 75 1.27 -8.24 -7.68
CA VAL A 75 2.63 -8.67 -7.38
C VAL A 75 2.91 -9.94 -8.18
N ASP A 76 4.06 -10.00 -8.85
CA ASP A 76 4.50 -11.22 -9.54
C ASP A 76 4.52 -12.41 -8.58
N CYS A 77 4.07 -13.58 -9.04
CA CYS A 77 3.99 -14.79 -8.21
C CYS A 77 5.34 -15.24 -7.64
N GLY A 78 6.47 -14.80 -8.22
CA GLY A 78 7.82 -15.08 -7.74
C GLY A 78 8.29 -14.18 -6.61
N GLU A 79 7.58 -13.09 -6.33
CA GLU A 79 7.97 -12.14 -5.27
C GLU A 79 7.55 -12.63 -3.87
N PRO A 80 8.33 -12.32 -2.82
CA PRO A 80 8.02 -12.72 -1.45
C PRO A 80 6.65 -12.28 -0.95
N GLU A 81 6.19 -11.10 -1.36
CA GLU A 81 4.89 -10.54 -0.99
C GLU A 81 3.73 -11.40 -1.50
N ALA A 82 3.88 -12.03 -2.67
CA ALA A 82 2.85 -12.91 -3.23
C ALA A 82 2.58 -14.12 -2.33
N ALA A 83 3.60 -14.63 -1.67
CA ALA A 83 3.54 -15.84 -0.84
C ALA A 83 3.03 -15.61 0.60
N VAL A 84 2.78 -14.38 1.02
CA VAL A 84 2.32 -14.06 2.39
C VAL A 84 0.90 -14.59 2.62
N PRO A 85 0.68 -15.56 3.55
CA PRO A 85 -0.62 -16.20 3.75
C PRO A 85 -1.37 -15.61 4.96
N ALA A 86 -2.69 -15.73 4.94
CA ALA A 86 -3.61 -15.56 6.09
C ALA A 86 -3.31 -14.34 6.99
N ASN A 87 -2.93 -14.56 8.25
CA ASN A 87 -2.64 -13.51 9.24
C ASN A 87 -1.16 -13.13 9.33
N TYR A 88 -0.35 -13.57 8.37
CA TYR A 88 1.04 -13.16 8.30
C TYR A 88 1.17 -11.80 7.63
N ASN A 89 2.18 -11.05 8.06
CA ASN A 89 2.58 -9.79 7.48
C ASN A 89 4.01 -9.88 6.97
N LEU A 90 4.30 -9.11 5.94
CA LEU A 90 5.66 -8.88 5.47
C LEU A 90 5.89 -7.36 5.43
N ILE A 91 6.96 -6.91 6.08
CA ILE A 91 7.43 -5.53 6.00
C ILE A 91 8.80 -5.57 5.36
N GLY A 92 8.96 -4.85 4.25
CA GLY A 92 10.23 -4.69 3.55
C GLY A 92 10.76 -3.27 3.68
N TYR A 93 12.07 -3.13 3.67
CA TYR A 93 12.72 -1.85 3.46
C TYR A 93 13.94 -2.04 2.54
N VAL A 94 14.26 -0.98 1.82
CA VAL A 94 15.42 -0.91 0.94
C VAL A 94 16.36 0.16 1.47
N GLY A 95 17.54 -0.26 1.90
CA GLY A 95 18.60 0.66 2.31
C GLY A 95 19.69 0.74 1.24
N GLU A 96 20.25 1.91 1.07
CA GLU A 96 21.27 2.18 0.04
C GLU A 96 22.46 1.20 0.11
N GLN A 97 22.89 0.86 1.33
CA GLN A 97 24.05 -0.02 1.55
C GLN A 97 23.70 -1.48 1.77
N VAL A 98 22.52 -1.76 2.37
CA VAL A 98 22.12 -3.12 2.77
C VAL A 98 21.18 -3.78 1.77
N GLY A 99 20.70 -3.02 0.76
CA GLY A 99 19.72 -3.50 -0.20
C GLY A 99 18.36 -3.79 0.45
N ARG A 100 17.61 -4.72 -0.15
CA ARG A 100 16.28 -5.11 0.35
C ARG A 100 16.40 -6.06 1.54
N GLN A 101 15.72 -5.70 2.62
CA GLN A 101 15.54 -6.51 3.82
C GLN A 101 14.05 -6.71 4.04
N SER A 102 13.65 -7.88 4.55
CA SER A 102 12.25 -8.18 4.79
C SER A 102 12.08 -8.87 6.16
N PHE A 103 11.06 -8.45 6.89
CA PHE A 103 10.59 -9.09 8.11
C PHE A 103 9.27 -9.79 7.83
N PHE A 104 9.22 -11.07 8.09
CA PHE A 104 8.05 -11.90 7.90
C PHE A 104 7.62 -12.54 9.22
N GLY A 105 6.34 -12.44 9.57
CA GLY A 105 5.82 -13.01 10.80
C GLY A 105 4.32 -12.84 10.98
N GLN A 106 3.79 -13.41 12.06
CA GLN A 106 2.38 -13.25 12.39
C GLN A 106 2.11 -11.82 12.88
N GLY A 107 1.29 -11.08 12.13
CA GLY A 107 0.89 -9.71 12.45
C GLY A 107 -0.32 -9.63 13.37
N ALA A 108 -1.06 -10.73 13.53
CA ALA A 108 -2.26 -10.81 14.36
C ALA A 108 -2.39 -12.21 14.98
N GLY A 109 -3.19 -12.30 16.04
CA GLY A 109 -3.46 -13.54 16.73
C GLY A 109 -3.24 -13.43 18.24
N ARG A 110 -3.87 -14.33 18.97
CA ARG A 110 -3.89 -14.32 20.44
C ARG A 110 -2.48 -14.28 21.07
N PHE A 111 -1.59 -15.15 20.62
CA PHE A 111 -0.26 -15.26 21.20
C PHE A 111 0.70 -14.14 20.77
N PRO A 112 0.80 -13.76 19.49
CA PRO A 112 1.64 -12.64 19.07
C PRO A 112 1.23 -11.33 19.76
N THR A 113 -0.08 -11.04 19.85
CA THR A 113 -0.57 -9.85 20.53
C THR A 113 -0.23 -9.87 22.02
N ALA A 114 -0.46 -10.99 22.72
CA ALA A 114 -0.13 -11.12 24.14
C ALA A 114 1.37 -10.97 24.39
N SER A 115 2.22 -11.53 23.52
CA SER A 115 3.68 -11.40 23.61
C SER A 115 4.12 -9.94 23.52
N ASN A 116 3.54 -9.15 22.58
CA ASN A 116 3.86 -7.74 22.45
C ASN A 116 3.44 -6.93 23.69
N VAL A 117 2.25 -7.20 24.24
CA VAL A 117 1.81 -6.56 25.50
C VAL A 117 2.78 -6.84 26.65
N VAL A 118 3.22 -8.09 26.79
CA VAL A 118 4.21 -8.46 27.83
C VAL A 118 5.55 -7.75 27.59
N GLN A 119 6.00 -7.69 26.32
CA GLN A 119 7.23 -6.98 25.96
C GLN A 119 7.15 -5.49 26.29
N ASP A 120 6.04 -4.84 26.00
CA ASP A 120 5.82 -3.43 26.34
C ASP A 120 5.86 -3.20 27.85
N CYS A 121 5.25 -4.10 28.64
CA CYS A 121 5.34 -4.05 30.09
C CYS A 121 6.79 -4.16 30.59
N LEU A 122 7.57 -5.08 30.03
CA LEU A 122 8.98 -5.26 30.39
C LEU A 122 9.82 -4.02 30.04
N THR A 123 9.59 -3.43 28.88
CA THR A 123 10.23 -2.20 28.39
C THR A 123 9.96 -1.02 29.36
N ILE A 124 8.70 -0.86 29.77
CA ILE A 124 8.30 0.17 30.75
C ILE A 124 8.98 -0.07 32.10
N LEU A 125 9.00 -1.32 32.60
CA LEU A 125 9.63 -1.68 33.87
C LEU A 125 11.14 -1.46 33.85
N ALA A 126 11.79 -1.63 32.69
CA ALA A 126 13.21 -1.32 32.49
C ALA A 126 13.49 0.20 32.45
N GLY A 127 12.46 1.04 32.50
CA GLY A 127 12.59 2.51 32.40
C GLY A 127 12.85 3.01 30.98
N GLU A 128 12.74 2.15 29.98
CA GLU A 128 12.86 2.54 28.59
C GLU A 128 11.61 3.31 28.14
N ARG A 129 11.82 4.33 27.34
CA ARG A 129 10.73 5.11 26.73
C ARG A 129 10.86 5.05 25.23
N ALA A 130 9.73 5.00 24.55
CA ALA A 130 9.70 5.18 23.10
C ALA A 130 10.32 6.54 22.78
N SER A 131 11.42 6.54 22.04
CA SER A 131 12.06 7.77 21.58
C SER A 131 11.38 8.26 20.30
N TYR A 132 10.16 8.78 20.43
CA TYR A 132 9.65 9.67 19.40
C TYR A 132 10.39 10.98 19.60
N THR A 133 11.27 11.31 18.67
CA THR A 133 12.15 12.46 18.85
C THR A 133 11.35 13.74 18.73
N ASP A 134 11.46 14.63 19.71
CA ASP A 134 10.97 16.03 19.66
C ASP A 134 11.63 16.85 18.52
N ARG A 135 12.44 16.22 17.68
CA ARG A 135 13.26 16.83 16.64
C ARG A 135 12.72 16.64 15.23
N VAL A 136 11.57 16.00 15.09
CA VAL A 136 11.05 15.61 13.78
C VAL A 136 10.24 16.76 13.19
N ALA A 137 10.58 17.17 11.98
CA ALA A 137 9.84 18.18 11.25
C ALA A 137 8.71 17.56 10.43
N PRO A 138 7.53 18.20 10.32
CA PRO A 138 6.52 17.81 9.36
C PRO A 138 7.10 17.79 7.95
N VAL A 139 6.74 16.77 7.16
CA VAL A 139 7.19 16.62 5.79
C VAL A 139 6.01 16.66 4.82
N ALA A 140 6.23 17.22 3.64
CA ALA A 140 5.23 17.23 2.59
C ALA A 140 5.08 15.84 1.96
N LEU A 141 3.84 15.46 1.62
CA LEU A 141 3.58 14.30 0.79
C LEU A 141 3.87 14.62 -0.68
N ASP A 142 4.77 13.87 -1.31
CA ASP A 142 5.15 14.01 -2.71
C ASP A 142 4.68 12.81 -3.54
N LEU A 143 3.46 12.87 -4.04
CA LEU A 143 2.87 11.80 -4.84
C LEU A 143 3.34 11.81 -6.32
N THR A 144 4.18 12.74 -6.72
CA THR A 144 4.65 12.85 -8.11
C THR A 144 5.86 11.96 -8.41
N ALA A 145 6.49 11.40 -7.39
CA ALA A 145 7.72 10.62 -7.53
C ALA A 145 7.49 9.23 -8.12
N GLU A 146 6.28 8.68 -8.00
CA GLU A 146 5.98 7.29 -8.36
C GLU A 146 4.99 7.22 -9.53
N ALA A 147 5.30 6.37 -10.52
CA ALA A 147 4.42 6.06 -11.63
C ALA A 147 4.61 4.61 -12.09
N HIS A 148 3.51 3.88 -12.30
CA HIS A 148 3.52 2.51 -12.77
C HIS A 148 2.23 2.18 -13.54
N PRO A 149 2.16 1.04 -14.24
CA PRO A 149 0.93 0.59 -14.89
C PRO A 149 -0.13 0.20 -13.86
N TYR A 150 -1.39 0.31 -14.27
CA TYR A 150 -2.55 -0.07 -13.45
C TYR A 150 -3.48 -1.00 -14.20
N TYR A 151 -4.03 -1.98 -13.49
CA TYR A 151 -5.28 -2.61 -13.88
C TYR A 151 -6.44 -1.77 -13.37
N VAL A 152 -7.41 -1.49 -14.26
CA VAL A 152 -8.60 -0.68 -13.94
C VAL A 152 -9.84 -1.38 -14.45
N ARG A 153 -10.81 -1.68 -13.58
CA ARG A 153 -12.13 -2.17 -13.96
C ARG A 153 -13.19 -1.15 -13.54
N THR A 154 -13.93 -0.65 -14.51
CA THR A 154 -15.06 0.25 -14.32
C THR A 154 -16.10 0.06 -15.43
N GLY A 155 -17.39 0.18 -15.08
CA GLY A 155 -18.47 0.22 -16.03
C GLY A 155 -18.63 1.59 -16.74
N ARG A 156 -17.84 2.60 -16.33
CA ARG A 156 -17.95 3.98 -16.83
C ARG A 156 -16.58 4.56 -17.23
N PRO A 157 -15.92 4.00 -18.26
CA PRO A 157 -14.63 4.52 -18.70
C PRO A 157 -14.79 5.94 -19.28
N ASP A 158 -14.00 6.86 -18.75
CA ASP A 158 -13.96 8.27 -19.17
C ASP A 158 -12.83 8.56 -20.18
N ALA A 159 -12.61 9.83 -20.49
CA ALA A 159 -11.56 10.27 -21.42
C ALA A 159 -10.16 10.01 -20.84
N PHE A 160 -9.96 10.18 -19.53
CA PHE A 160 -8.69 9.92 -18.88
C PHE A 160 -8.29 8.46 -19.03
N LEU A 161 -9.15 7.53 -18.61
CA LEU A 161 -8.84 6.10 -18.71
C LEU A 161 -8.56 5.67 -20.15
N ARG A 162 -9.34 6.20 -21.12
CA ARG A 162 -9.10 5.91 -22.54
C ARG A 162 -7.76 6.43 -23.06
N SER A 163 -7.27 7.55 -22.52
CA SER A 163 -6.00 8.14 -22.97
C SER A 163 -4.77 7.39 -22.46
N VAL A 164 -4.88 6.69 -21.32
CA VAL A 164 -3.78 5.93 -20.71
C VAL A 164 -3.87 4.42 -20.94
N ALA A 165 -4.95 3.94 -21.57
CA ALA A 165 -5.16 2.52 -21.85
C ALA A 165 -4.10 1.98 -22.82
N ALA A 166 -3.53 0.80 -22.46
CA ALA A 166 -2.50 0.12 -23.25
C ALA A 166 -2.88 -1.33 -23.60
N ASP A 167 -3.60 -2.04 -22.72
CA ASP A 167 -4.00 -3.44 -22.90
C ASP A 167 -5.32 -3.73 -22.16
N THR A 168 -5.82 -4.97 -22.26
CA THR A 168 -7.03 -5.43 -21.57
C THR A 168 -6.83 -6.81 -20.97
N TRP A 169 -7.17 -6.99 -19.71
CA TRP A 169 -7.17 -8.27 -19.00
C TRP A 169 -8.58 -8.60 -18.49
N GLY A 170 -9.23 -9.58 -19.11
CA GLY A 170 -10.62 -9.91 -18.78
C GLY A 170 -11.58 -8.72 -19.01
N ALA A 171 -12.22 -8.25 -17.93
CA ALA A 171 -13.12 -7.10 -17.96
C ALA A 171 -12.42 -5.76 -17.65
N GLY A 172 -11.13 -5.78 -17.36
CA GLY A 172 -10.38 -4.58 -16.99
C GLY A 172 -9.45 -4.09 -18.10
N VAL A 173 -9.10 -2.82 -18.01
CA VAL A 173 -8.11 -2.14 -18.84
C VAL A 173 -6.79 -2.12 -18.10
N VAL A 174 -5.69 -2.40 -18.79
CA VAL A 174 -4.33 -2.16 -18.29
C VAL A 174 -3.83 -0.86 -18.90
N THR A 175 -3.29 0.02 -18.06
CA THR A 175 -2.76 1.31 -18.49
C THR A 175 -1.27 1.23 -18.82
N GLY A 176 -0.74 2.23 -19.55
CA GLY A 176 0.67 2.58 -19.45
C GLY A 176 1.03 3.06 -18.04
N ALA A 177 2.27 3.48 -17.82
CA ALA A 177 2.66 4.08 -16.54
C ALA A 177 1.87 5.38 -16.30
N VAL A 178 1.20 5.45 -15.15
CA VAL A 178 0.42 6.60 -14.69
C VAL A 178 0.94 6.99 -13.31
N ASN A 179 1.01 8.30 -13.06
CA ASN A 179 1.39 8.80 -11.74
C ASN A 179 0.43 8.30 -10.65
N THR A 180 0.98 7.80 -9.56
CA THR A 180 0.20 7.17 -8.47
C THR A 180 -0.78 8.13 -7.83
N GLY A 181 -0.37 9.37 -7.59
CA GLY A 181 -1.27 10.39 -7.03
C GLY A 181 -2.44 10.71 -7.96
N GLU A 182 -2.17 10.81 -9.27
CA GLU A 182 -3.19 11.07 -10.28
C GLU A 182 -4.19 9.90 -10.38
N MET A 183 -3.69 8.66 -10.43
CA MET A 183 -4.55 7.47 -10.50
C MET A 183 -5.42 7.30 -9.24
N LEU A 184 -4.86 7.48 -8.05
CA LEU A 184 -5.62 7.35 -6.79
C LEU A 184 -6.67 8.46 -6.65
N ALA A 185 -6.36 9.68 -7.08
CA ALA A 185 -7.33 10.79 -7.11
C ALA A 185 -8.47 10.52 -8.10
N TRP A 186 -8.14 10.06 -9.31
CA TRP A 186 -9.10 9.64 -10.31
C TRP A 186 -10.01 8.50 -9.82
N ALA A 187 -9.42 7.45 -9.24
CA ALA A 187 -10.18 6.31 -8.74
C ALA A 187 -11.16 6.69 -7.62
N LYS A 188 -10.76 7.60 -6.72
CA LYS A 188 -11.64 8.13 -5.68
C LYS A 188 -12.85 8.88 -6.26
N GLN A 189 -12.67 9.63 -7.35
CA GLN A 189 -13.77 10.27 -8.06
C GLN A 189 -14.66 9.25 -8.76
N GLN A 190 -14.05 8.25 -9.41
CA GLN A 190 -14.78 7.18 -10.10
C GLN A 190 -15.67 6.37 -9.19
N LEU A 191 -15.26 6.06 -7.95
CA LEU A 191 -16.10 5.36 -6.98
C LEU A 191 -17.43 6.07 -6.70
N SER A 192 -17.49 7.39 -6.83
CA SER A 192 -18.74 8.15 -6.70
C SER A 192 -19.68 7.94 -7.88
N ALA A 193 -19.15 7.72 -9.09
CA ALA A 193 -19.91 7.50 -10.31
C ALA A 193 -20.18 6.00 -10.58
N ASP A 194 -19.25 5.14 -10.19
CA ASP A 194 -19.28 3.69 -10.33
C ASP A 194 -18.76 3.04 -9.02
N PRO A 195 -19.64 2.71 -8.08
CA PRO A 195 -19.25 2.08 -6.81
C PRO A 195 -18.58 0.70 -6.95
N ALA A 196 -18.64 0.11 -8.15
CA ALA A 196 -17.97 -1.15 -8.46
C ALA A 196 -16.55 -0.94 -9.04
N CYS A 197 -16.12 0.30 -9.25
CA CYS A 197 -14.78 0.59 -9.77
C CYS A 197 -13.69 -0.08 -8.91
N PHE A 198 -12.71 -0.70 -9.57
CA PHE A 198 -11.55 -1.31 -8.94
C PHE A 198 -10.28 -0.91 -9.68
N ILE A 199 -9.23 -0.60 -8.93
CA ILE A 199 -7.88 -0.38 -9.47
C ILE A 199 -6.87 -1.24 -8.73
N ALA A 200 -5.77 -1.59 -9.40
CA ALA A 200 -4.60 -2.21 -8.78
C ALA A 200 -3.33 -1.79 -9.54
N GLY A 201 -2.33 -1.32 -8.82
CA GLY A 201 -1.00 -1.07 -9.39
C GLY A 201 -0.33 -2.37 -9.83
N ILE A 202 0.46 -2.36 -10.91
CA ILE A 202 1.18 -3.54 -11.42
C ILE A 202 2.67 -3.35 -11.17
N ARG A 203 3.30 -4.29 -10.43
CA ARG A 203 4.71 -4.25 -10.01
C ARG A 203 5.44 -5.57 -10.23
#